data_776a2505aadb229312c1440557581e6d
#
_entry.id   776a2505aadb229312c1440557581e6d
#
_cell.length_a   1.000
_cell.length_b   1.000
_cell.length_c   1.000
_cell.angle_alpha   90.00
_cell.angle_beta   90.00
_cell.angle_gamma   90.00
#
_symmetry.space_group_name_H-M   'P 1'
#
loop_
_entity.id
_entity.type
_entity.pdbx_description
1 polymer ?
#
loop_
_entity_poly.entity_id
_entity_poly.type
_entity_poly.pdbx_seq_one_letter_code
_entity_poly.pdbx_strand_id
1 'polypeptide(L)'
;MAGKVVHCKRDEFDVYIGRPGPWGNPFHIGADGTREEVIEKYAEWVLTQTELLAKIKNELKGKVLGCWCAPKLCHGNIIMELANEQ
;
A
#
# COMPACT_ATOMS: atom_id res chain seq x y z
N MET A 1 -8.89 15.07 -5.59
CA MET A 1 -7.85 15.01 -4.54
C MET A 1 -7.32 13.60 -4.38
N ALA A 2 -6.03 13.49 -4.27
CA ALA A 2 -5.40 12.23 -3.95
C ALA A 2 -5.74 11.83 -2.51
N GLY A 3 -5.82 10.54 -2.23
CA GLY A 3 -6.01 10.04 -0.89
C GLY A 3 -4.75 10.17 -0.05
N LYS A 4 -4.72 9.51 1.08
CA LYS A 4 -3.56 9.53 1.96
C LYS A 4 -3.42 8.20 2.70
N VAL A 5 -2.24 7.96 3.26
CA VAL A 5 -1.97 6.79 4.08
C VAL A 5 -1.91 7.24 5.54
N VAL A 6 -2.68 6.58 6.40
CA VAL A 6 -2.73 6.92 7.83
C VAL A 6 -2.49 5.66 8.65
N HIS A 7 -2.22 5.87 9.95
CA HIS A 7 -2.05 4.74 10.87
C HIS A 7 -3.44 4.22 11.28
N CYS A 8 -3.68 2.94 11.06
CA CYS A 8 -4.99 2.34 11.28
C CYS A 8 -5.48 2.41 12.73
N LYS A 9 -4.61 2.63 13.70
CA LYS A 9 -5.00 2.76 15.09
C LYS A 9 -5.15 4.20 15.57
N ARG A 10 -4.73 5.16 14.76
CA ARG A 10 -4.75 6.58 15.15
C ARG A 10 -5.79 7.40 14.42
N ASP A 11 -6.05 7.05 13.18
CA ASP A 11 -6.90 7.85 12.29
C ASP A 11 -7.96 6.99 11.63
N GLU A 12 -9.05 7.62 11.24
CA GLU A 12 -10.07 6.94 10.46
C GLU A 12 -9.56 6.72 9.04
N PHE A 13 -9.98 5.63 8.44
CA PHE A 13 -9.56 5.28 7.08
C PHE A 13 -10.72 4.60 6.33
N ASP A 14 -10.62 4.60 5.02
CA ASP A 14 -11.64 3.99 4.17
C ASP A 14 -11.34 2.51 3.91
N VAL A 15 -10.06 2.17 3.69
CA VAL A 15 -9.64 0.82 3.35
C VAL A 15 -8.40 0.45 4.14
N TYR A 16 -8.45 -0.71 4.79
CA TYR A 16 -7.30 -1.26 5.48
C TYR A 16 -6.42 -2.00 4.45
N ILE A 17 -5.16 -1.61 4.36
CA ILE A 17 -4.23 -2.16 3.37
C ILE A 17 -3.14 -3.03 3.97
N GLY A 18 -3.24 -3.34 5.27
CA GLY A 18 -2.28 -4.23 5.93
C GLY A 18 -2.60 -5.70 5.68
N ARG A 19 -1.71 -6.56 6.15
CA ARG A 19 -1.96 -8.00 6.11
C ARG A 19 -2.98 -8.39 7.17
N PRO A 20 -3.76 -9.44 6.94
CA PRO A 20 -3.69 -10.41 5.83
C PRO A 20 -4.55 -10.08 4.61
N GLY A 21 -4.95 -8.87 4.41
CA GLY A 21 -5.82 -8.50 3.29
C GLY A 21 -5.14 -8.58 1.92
N PRO A 22 -5.92 -8.40 0.85
CA PRO A 22 -5.40 -8.50 -0.51
C PRO A 22 -4.41 -7.39 -0.88
N TRP A 23 -4.40 -6.32 -0.13
CA TRP A 23 -3.53 -5.17 -0.38
C TRP A 23 -2.19 -5.27 0.34
N GLY A 24 -2.02 -6.29 1.18
CA GLY A 24 -0.83 -6.43 2.01
C GLY A 24 0.45 -6.69 1.23
N ASN A 25 1.58 -6.23 1.78
CA ASN A 25 2.88 -6.47 1.19
C ASN A 25 3.31 -7.92 1.50
N PRO A 26 3.57 -8.74 0.47
CA PRO A 26 4.00 -10.12 0.70
C PRO A 26 5.44 -10.24 1.20
N PHE A 27 6.22 -9.16 1.11
CA PHE A 27 7.61 -9.15 1.56
C PHE A 27 7.69 -8.66 2.99
N HIS A 28 8.52 -9.31 3.81
CA HIS A 28 8.63 -9.01 5.23
C HIS A 28 9.96 -8.35 5.57
N ILE A 29 9.90 -7.28 6.37
CA ILE A 29 11.10 -6.61 6.88
C ILE A 29 11.90 -7.65 7.70
N GLY A 30 13.18 -7.70 7.47
CA GLY A 30 14.06 -8.66 8.12
C GLY A 30 14.29 -9.89 7.27
N ALA A 31 13.24 -10.66 6.98
CA ALA A 31 13.35 -11.88 6.16
C ALA A 31 13.65 -11.55 4.71
N ASP A 32 13.03 -10.51 4.18
CA ASP A 32 13.14 -10.15 2.76
C ASP A 32 13.92 -8.85 2.51
N GLY A 33 14.40 -8.21 3.56
CA GLY A 33 15.22 -7.02 3.47
C GLY A 33 14.83 -5.95 4.47
N THR A 34 15.40 -4.76 4.30
CA THR A 34 15.07 -3.60 5.12
C THR A 34 13.71 -3.07 4.71
N ARG A 35 13.20 -2.09 5.47
CA ARG A 35 11.93 -1.44 5.15
C ARG A 35 11.94 -0.91 3.70
N GLU A 36 12.98 -0.19 3.33
CA GLU A 36 13.09 0.37 1.98
C GLU A 36 13.16 -0.72 0.93
N GLU A 37 13.89 -1.79 1.22
CA GLU A 37 14.04 -2.89 0.28
C GLU A 37 12.74 -3.64 0.03
N VAL A 38 11.97 -3.90 1.09
CA VAL A 38 10.69 -4.61 0.92
C VAL A 38 9.64 -3.74 0.23
N ILE A 39 9.70 -2.43 0.40
CA ILE A 39 8.80 -1.51 -0.30
C ILE A 39 9.16 -1.48 -1.78
N GLU A 40 10.45 -1.44 -2.09
CA GLU A 40 10.92 -1.48 -3.47
C GLU A 40 10.54 -2.79 -4.15
N LYS A 41 10.68 -3.91 -3.43
CA LYS A 41 10.26 -5.21 -3.94
C LYS A 41 8.75 -5.23 -4.20
N TYR A 42 7.98 -4.63 -3.31
CA TYR A 42 6.54 -4.53 -3.50
C TYR A 42 6.20 -3.73 -4.76
N ALA A 43 6.88 -2.62 -4.97
CA ALA A 43 6.63 -1.76 -6.14
C ALA A 43 6.87 -2.54 -7.43
N GLU A 44 7.94 -3.30 -7.50
CA GLU A 44 8.25 -4.11 -8.68
C GLU A 44 7.26 -5.25 -8.84
N TRP A 45 6.96 -5.93 -7.73
CA TRP A 45 6.05 -7.08 -7.74
C TRP A 45 4.63 -6.69 -8.18
N VAL A 46 4.11 -5.57 -7.63
CA VAL A 46 2.72 -5.18 -7.91
C VAL A 46 2.51 -4.83 -9.37
N LEU A 47 3.54 -4.35 -10.05
CA LEU A 47 3.45 -4.04 -11.48
C LEU A 47 3.28 -5.29 -12.34
N THR A 48 3.61 -6.47 -11.80
CA THR A 48 3.40 -7.74 -12.51
C THR A 48 2.03 -8.35 -12.20
N GLN A 49 1.31 -7.78 -11.22
CA GLN A 49 0.01 -8.29 -10.78
C GLN A 49 -1.11 -7.49 -11.42
N THR A 50 -1.43 -7.81 -12.66
CA THR A 50 -2.37 -7.00 -13.46
C THR A 50 -3.75 -6.86 -12.83
N GLU A 51 -4.28 -7.92 -12.22
CA GLU A 51 -5.59 -7.85 -11.57
C GLU A 51 -5.55 -6.97 -10.34
N LEU A 52 -4.51 -7.12 -9.51
CA LEU A 52 -4.34 -6.31 -8.32
C LEU A 52 -4.16 -4.85 -8.68
N LEU A 53 -3.35 -4.58 -9.71
CA LEU A 53 -3.10 -3.22 -10.16
C LEU A 53 -4.40 -2.55 -10.62
N ALA A 54 -5.25 -3.30 -11.34
CA ALA A 54 -6.55 -2.79 -11.78
C ALA A 54 -7.44 -2.47 -10.59
N LYS A 55 -7.44 -3.34 -9.57
CA LYS A 55 -8.23 -3.12 -8.35
C LYS A 55 -7.74 -1.88 -7.60
N ILE A 56 -6.43 -1.69 -7.50
CA ILE A 56 -5.86 -0.51 -6.86
C ILE A 56 -6.38 0.75 -7.54
N LYS A 57 -6.33 0.80 -8.86
CA LYS A 57 -6.76 1.96 -9.61
C LYS A 57 -8.27 2.20 -9.54
N ASN A 58 -9.04 1.13 -9.48
CA ASN A 58 -10.50 1.25 -9.47
C ASN A 58 -11.09 1.43 -8.07
N GLU A 59 -10.51 0.80 -7.07
CA GLU A 59 -11.10 0.76 -5.73
C GLU A 59 -10.45 1.68 -4.71
N LEU A 60 -9.18 2.03 -4.90
CA LEU A 60 -8.43 2.79 -3.90
C LEU A 60 -8.17 4.25 -4.25
N LYS A 61 -8.53 4.66 -5.45
CA LYS A 61 -8.31 6.04 -5.88
C LYS A 61 -9.07 7.01 -4.98
N GLY A 62 -8.34 7.99 -4.45
CA GLY A 62 -8.94 9.01 -3.59
C GLY A 62 -9.30 8.53 -2.18
N LYS A 63 -9.03 7.28 -1.84
CA LYS A 63 -9.38 6.72 -0.54
C LYS A 63 -8.29 7.00 0.50
N VAL A 64 -8.70 7.00 1.76
CA VAL A 64 -7.76 7.07 2.89
C VAL A 64 -7.40 5.64 3.25
N LEU A 65 -6.12 5.31 3.15
CA LEU A 65 -5.63 3.94 3.34
C LEU A 65 -5.03 3.79 4.73
N GLY A 66 -5.48 2.78 5.47
CA GLY A 66 -5.00 2.53 6.82
C GLY A 66 -3.96 1.40 6.85
N CYS A 67 -2.82 1.66 7.46
CA CYS A 67 -1.79 0.65 7.65
C CYS A 67 -1.12 0.81 9.02
N TRP A 68 -0.27 -0.14 9.38
CA TRP A 68 0.42 -0.10 10.68
C TRP A 68 1.69 0.73 10.68
N CYS A 69 2.21 1.08 9.51
CA CYS A 69 3.52 1.72 9.37
C CYS A 69 3.48 3.25 9.40
N ALA A 70 2.38 3.84 8.99
CA ALA A 70 2.30 5.30 8.89
C ALA A 70 2.61 5.97 10.24
N PRO A 71 3.29 7.10 10.27
CA PRO A 71 3.73 7.88 9.12
C PRO A 71 5.03 7.39 8.47
N LYS A 72 5.55 6.25 8.91
CA LYS A 72 6.75 5.69 8.32
C LYS A 72 6.45 5.19 6.91
N LEU A 73 7.46 5.16 6.07
CA LEU A 73 7.34 4.68 4.69
C LEU A 73 6.83 3.25 4.69
N CYS A 74 5.85 2.95 3.84
CA CYS A 74 5.31 1.60 3.72
C CYS A 74 4.78 1.37 2.30
N HIS A 75 4.35 0.13 2.03
CA HIS A 75 3.79 -0.21 0.72
C HIS A 75 2.56 0.63 0.37
N GLY A 76 1.89 1.19 1.36
CA GLY A 76 0.75 2.08 1.14
C GLY A 76 1.11 3.30 0.32
N ASN A 77 2.35 3.78 0.44
CA ASN A 77 2.80 4.90 -0.37
C ASN A 77 2.85 4.53 -1.85
N ILE A 78 3.24 3.28 -2.14
CA ILE A 78 3.25 2.76 -3.51
C ILE A 78 1.82 2.59 -4.02
N ILE A 79 0.94 2.01 -3.19
CA ILE A 79 -0.48 1.82 -3.55
C ILE A 79 -1.13 3.16 -3.87
N MET A 80 -0.91 4.16 -3.02
CA MET A 80 -1.49 5.48 -3.21
C MET A 80 -1.03 6.13 -4.51
N GLU A 81 0.25 6.03 -4.79
CA GLU A 81 0.83 6.56 -6.01
C GLU A 81 0.18 5.91 -7.25
N LEU A 82 0.08 4.59 -7.24
CA LEU A 82 -0.53 3.85 -8.34
C LEU A 82 -2.03 4.13 -8.47
N ALA A 83 -2.73 4.23 -7.35
CA ALA A 83 -4.17 4.47 -7.35
C ALA A 83 -4.53 5.82 -7.95
N ASN A 84 -3.66 6.82 -7.76
CA ASN A 84 -3.92 8.17 -8.23
C ASN A 84 -3.18 8.52 -9.52
N GLU A 85 -2.49 7.56 -10.09
CA GLU A 85 -1.81 7.69 -11.37
C GLU A 85 -2.83 7.76 -12.50
N GLN A 86 -2.56 8.60 -13.46
CA GLN A 86 -3.45 8.76 -14.61
C GLN A 86 -3.06 7.93 -15.81
#